data_26ba7c24401e1ce72bf749339a85ee8d
#
_entry.id   26ba7c24401e1ce72bf749339a85ee8d
#
_cell.length_a   1.000
_cell.length_b   1.000
_cell.length_c   1.000
_cell.angle_alpha   90.00
_cell.angle_beta   90.00
_cell.angle_gamma   90.00
#
_symmetry.space_group_name_H-M   'P 1'
#
loop_
_entity.id
_entity.type
_entity.pdbx_description
1 polymer ?
#
loop_
_entity_poly.entity_id
_entity_poly.type
_entity_poly.pdbx_seq_one_letter_code
_entity_poly.pdbx_strand_id
1 'polypeptide(L)'
;MEDLGGSSDLLVVAADNLLFFSFRDFVEYAKAKGTSCIICHDQPSIDKLQRTGVVVLDENNKVLNMEEKPEHPKSHWAVPPFYIYKKHDLDLVRHSVENGCGKDAPGNLAHYMVEHTVMHAWPMAGTGENLRFDIGSLDTYKEACEKYG
;
A
#
# COMPACT_ATOMS: atom_id res chain seq x y z
N MET A 1 -17.11 10.51 8.88
CA MET A 1 -16.41 10.92 7.62
C MET A 1 -17.35 11.88 6.90
N GLU A 2 -17.30 13.15 7.32
CA GLU A 2 -18.04 14.19 6.64
C GLU A 2 -17.43 14.41 5.27
N ASP A 3 -18.27 14.29 4.29
CA ASP A 3 -18.16 14.78 2.92
C ASP A 3 -16.72 15.04 2.40
N LEU A 4 -15.98 13.98 2.14
CA LEU A 4 -14.92 14.03 1.12
C LEU A 4 -15.64 14.16 -0.23
N GLY A 5 -16.47 15.19 -0.33
CA GLY A 5 -17.22 15.53 -1.53
C GLY A 5 -16.29 15.69 -2.70
N GLY A 6 -16.05 14.60 -3.30
CA GLY A 6 -15.77 14.31 -4.69
C GLY A 6 -14.77 15.18 -5.49
N SER A 7 -13.91 16.01 -4.89
CA SER A 7 -13.03 16.86 -5.70
C SER A 7 -11.58 16.41 -5.81
N SER A 8 -11.10 15.50 -4.96
CA SER A 8 -9.69 15.15 -4.86
C SER A 8 -9.46 13.65 -4.74
N ASP A 9 -8.28 13.20 -5.14
CA ASP A 9 -7.79 11.85 -4.88
C ASP A 9 -7.48 11.68 -3.37
N LEU A 10 -7.52 10.44 -2.88
CA LEU A 10 -7.26 10.10 -1.50
C LEU A 10 -5.89 9.41 -1.36
N LEU A 11 -4.99 10.00 -0.58
CA LEU A 11 -3.74 9.36 -0.16
C LEU A 11 -3.94 8.73 1.22
N VAL A 12 -3.73 7.43 1.31
CA VAL A 12 -3.77 6.66 2.56
C VAL A 12 -2.36 6.33 3.00
N VAL A 13 -2.01 6.72 4.22
CA VAL A 13 -0.68 6.52 4.82
C VAL A 13 -0.83 5.95 6.21
N ALA A 14 -0.18 4.82 6.48
CA ALA A 14 -0.09 4.29 7.84
C ALA A 14 0.86 5.15 8.69
N ALA A 15 0.39 5.59 9.86
CA ALA A 15 1.08 6.55 10.71
C ALA A 15 2.18 5.95 11.62
N ASP A 16 2.31 4.63 11.67
CA ASP A 16 3.25 3.89 12.52
C ASP A 16 4.57 3.56 11.80
N ASN A 17 4.99 4.40 10.86
CA ASN A 17 6.21 4.23 10.08
C ASN A 17 7.09 5.48 10.11
N LEU A 18 8.40 5.31 10.23
CA LEU A 18 9.37 6.31 9.83
C LEU A 18 9.67 6.16 8.34
N LEU A 19 9.54 7.23 7.59
CA LEU A 19 9.69 7.25 6.14
C LEU A 19 10.99 7.92 5.74
N PHE A 20 11.72 7.30 4.80
CA PHE A 20 12.98 7.81 4.25
C PHE A 20 12.84 8.18 2.77
N PHE A 21 11.61 8.42 2.30
CA PHE A 21 11.31 8.82 0.93
C PHE A 21 10.18 9.85 0.89
N SER A 22 10.05 10.55 -0.23
CA SER A 22 8.94 11.47 -0.49
C SER A 22 7.83 10.79 -1.28
N PHE A 23 6.58 11.08 -0.96
CA PHE A 23 5.44 10.64 -1.76
C PHE A 23 5.27 11.37 -3.09
N ARG A 24 6.08 12.38 -3.37
CA ARG A 24 5.96 13.21 -4.58
C ARG A 24 5.96 12.38 -5.86
N ASP A 25 6.95 11.50 -6.01
CA ASP A 25 7.09 10.68 -7.20
C ASP A 25 5.96 9.67 -7.33
N PHE A 26 5.48 9.15 -6.22
CA PHE A 26 4.31 8.27 -6.19
C PHE A 26 3.03 9.00 -6.64
N VAL A 27 2.81 10.22 -6.17
CA VAL A 27 1.69 11.06 -6.59
C VAL A 27 1.76 11.37 -8.08
N GLU A 28 2.93 11.74 -8.60
CA GLU A 28 3.13 12.00 -10.04
C GLU A 28 2.91 10.74 -10.87
N TYR A 29 3.35 9.57 -10.39
CA TYR A 29 3.08 8.28 -11.03
C TYR A 29 1.58 8.00 -11.14
N ALA A 30 0.83 8.18 -10.05
CA ALA A 30 -0.62 7.98 -10.03
C ALA A 30 -1.35 8.94 -10.97
N LYS A 31 -0.90 10.19 -11.08
CA LYS A 31 -1.42 11.16 -12.05
C LYS A 31 -1.17 10.70 -13.49
N ALA A 32 0.03 10.23 -13.78
CA ALA A 32 0.41 9.76 -15.12
C ALA A 32 -0.40 8.51 -15.52
N LYS A 33 -0.62 7.58 -14.62
CA LYS A 33 -1.42 6.36 -14.86
C LYS A 33 -2.92 6.63 -14.93
N GLY A 34 -3.41 7.64 -14.23
CA GLY A 34 -4.84 7.95 -14.17
C GLY A 34 -5.69 6.92 -13.43
N THR A 35 -5.07 6.03 -12.66
CA THR A 35 -5.72 4.96 -11.89
C THR A 35 -5.35 5.08 -10.40
N SER A 36 -6.12 4.41 -9.55
CA SER A 36 -5.69 4.15 -8.17
C SER A 36 -4.39 3.35 -8.17
N CYS A 37 -3.49 3.63 -7.24
CA CYS A 37 -2.15 3.07 -7.21
C CYS A 37 -1.73 2.61 -5.82
N ILE A 38 -0.84 1.65 -5.80
CA ILE A 38 -0.15 1.17 -4.60
C ILE A 38 1.36 1.29 -4.77
N ILE A 39 2.07 1.35 -3.66
CA ILE A 39 3.54 1.21 -3.67
C ILE A 39 3.89 -0.28 -3.54
N CYS A 40 4.93 -0.72 -4.22
CA CYS A 40 5.54 -2.02 -3.97
C CYS A 40 7.07 -1.91 -4.01
N HIS A 41 7.73 -2.87 -3.39
CA HIS A 41 9.19 -2.99 -3.42
C HIS A 41 9.59 -4.46 -3.45
N ASP A 42 10.81 -4.73 -3.90
CA ASP A 42 11.36 -6.08 -3.88
C ASP A 42 11.57 -6.56 -2.44
N GLN A 43 11.11 -7.77 -2.15
CA GLN A 43 11.31 -8.43 -0.86
C GLN A 43 11.71 -9.89 -1.10
N PRO A 44 13.00 -10.23 -0.94
CA PRO A 44 13.49 -11.59 -1.19
C PRO A 44 13.14 -12.58 -0.07
N SER A 45 12.74 -12.12 1.11
CA SER A 45 12.42 -12.98 2.24
C SER A 45 10.97 -13.44 2.22
N ILE A 46 10.75 -14.75 2.13
CA ILE A 46 9.40 -15.36 2.18
C ILE A 46 8.73 -15.07 3.52
N ASP A 47 9.45 -15.16 4.64
CA ASP A 47 8.91 -14.88 5.97
C ASP A 47 8.36 -13.45 6.08
N LYS A 48 9.04 -12.48 5.46
CA LYS A 48 8.57 -11.08 5.43
C LYS A 48 7.38 -10.90 4.49
N LEU A 49 7.37 -11.57 3.34
CA LEU A 49 6.23 -11.57 2.42
C LEU A 49 4.97 -12.13 3.06
N GLN A 50 5.08 -13.15 3.90
CA GLN A 50 3.96 -13.74 4.62
C GLN A 50 3.35 -12.81 5.68
N ARG A 51 3.98 -11.68 5.97
CA ARG A 51 3.55 -10.69 6.98
C ARG A 51 3.07 -9.37 6.39
N THR A 52 3.02 -9.26 5.09
CA THR A 52 2.65 -8.04 4.37
C THR A 52 1.74 -8.34 3.20
N GLY A 53 1.20 -7.31 2.56
CA GLY A 53 0.54 -7.46 1.28
C GLY A 53 1.52 -7.87 0.19
N VAL A 54 1.08 -8.71 -0.73
CA VAL A 54 1.88 -9.17 -1.88
C VAL A 54 1.06 -9.00 -3.16
N VAL A 55 1.67 -8.42 -4.19
CA VAL A 55 1.02 -8.20 -5.48
C VAL A 55 1.70 -8.98 -6.59
N VAL A 56 0.91 -9.37 -7.58
CA VAL A 56 1.38 -9.86 -8.87
C VAL A 56 1.10 -8.78 -9.91
N LEU A 57 2.09 -8.44 -10.70
CA LEU A 57 2.05 -7.37 -11.69
C LEU A 57 2.20 -7.93 -13.10
N ASP A 58 1.59 -7.24 -14.07
CA ASP A 58 1.91 -7.44 -15.48
C ASP A 58 3.14 -6.60 -15.91
N GLU A 59 3.49 -6.66 -17.18
CA GLU A 59 4.60 -5.90 -17.77
C GLU A 59 4.46 -4.37 -17.71
N ASN A 60 3.23 -3.86 -17.50
CA ASN A 60 2.93 -2.45 -17.37
C ASN A 60 2.70 -2.01 -15.91
N ASN A 61 3.05 -2.86 -14.95
CA ASN A 61 2.83 -2.67 -13.52
C ASN A 61 1.34 -2.59 -13.12
N LYS A 62 0.44 -3.10 -13.97
CA LYS A 62 -0.95 -3.29 -13.56
C LYS A 62 -1.04 -4.42 -12.55
N VAL A 63 -1.78 -4.20 -11.48
CA VAL A 63 -1.98 -5.20 -10.44
C VAL A 63 -2.97 -6.27 -10.93
N LEU A 64 -2.48 -7.49 -11.07
CA LEU A 64 -3.28 -8.65 -11.49
C LEU A 64 -3.91 -9.36 -10.30
N ASN A 65 -3.23 -9.38 -9.16
CA ASN A 65 -3.67 -10.01 -7.93
C ASN A 65 -3.02 -9.33 -6.73
N MET A 66 -3.74 -9.28 -5.62
CA MET A 66 -3.22 -8.84 -4.33
C MET A 66 -3.74 -9.76 -3.23
N GLU A 67 -2.84 -10.19 -2.35
CA GLU A 67 -3.16 -10.97 -1.16
C GLU A 67 -2.56 -10.29 0.08
N GLU A 68 -3.33 -10.18 1.14
CA GLU A 68 -2.83 -9.71 2.43
C GLU A 68 -2.32 -10.90 3.24
N LYS A 69 -1.04 -10.85 3.65
CA LYS A 69 -0.37 -11.88 4.44
C LYS A 69 -0.54 -13.30 3.90
N PRO A 70 -0.17 -13.55 2.63
CA PRO A 70 -0.38 -14.85 2.01
C PRO A 70 0.49 -15.94 2.64
N GLU A 71 -0.07 -17.11 2.88
CA GLU A 71 0.70 -18.27 3.31
C GLU A 71 1.72 -18.71 2.26
N HIS A 72 1.34 -18.61 0.98
CA HIS A 72 2.18 -18.92 -0.18
C HIS A 72 2.29 -17.70 -1.11
N PRO A 73 3.25 -16.78 -0.87
CA PRO A 73 3.40 -15.60 -1.72
C PRO A 73 3.64 -15.97 -3.19
N LYS A 74 2.88 -15.33 -4.08
CA LYS A 74 2.93 -15.59 -5.52
C LYS A 74 3.98 -14.75 -6.26
N SER A 75 4.59 -13.79 -5.58
CA SER A 75 5.63 -12.93 -6.12
C SER A 75 6.54 -12.43 -5.00
N HIS A 76 7.58 -11.68 -5.37
CA HIS A 76 8.48 -10.98 -4.44
C HIS A 76 8.10 -9.51 -4.20
N TRP A 77 6.97 -9.04 -4.73
CA TRP A 77 6.52 -7.66 -4.60
C TRP A 77 5.73 -7.45 -3.32
N ALA A 78 6.39 -6.89 -2.30
CA ALA A 78 5.77 -6.52 -1.04
C ALA A 78 5.09 -5.14 -1.14
N VAL A 79 3.95 -5.00 -0.49
CA VAL A 79 3.16 -3.77 -0.47
C VAL A 79 3.18 -3.16 0.93
N PRO A 80 3.90 -2.05 1.12
CA PRO A 80 3.77 -1.26 2.34
C PRO A 80 2.40 -0.55 2.36
N PRO A 81 1.91 -0.12 3.53
CA PRO A 81 0.55 0.41 3.69
C PRO A 81 0.42 1.87 3.22
N PHE A 82 0.69 2.10 1.94
CA PHE A 82 0.60 3.41 1.28
C PHE A 82 -0.15 3.26 -0.05
N TYR A 83 -1.30 3.94 -0.16
CA TYR A 83 -2.21 3.79 -1.29
C TYR A 83 -2.70 5.15 -1.78
N ILE A 84 -2.91 5.28 -3.09
CA ILE A 84 -3.66 6.39 -3.66
C ILE A 84 -4.93 5.83 -4.30
N TYR A 85 -6.08 6.28 -3.83
CA TYR A 85 -7.36 6.00 -4.47
C TYR A 85 -7.81 7.23 -5.27
N LYS A 86 -8.05 7.03 -6.55
CA LYS A 86 -8.50 8.10 -7.44
C LYS A 86 -9.92 8.50 -7.10
N LYS A 87 -10.21 9.77 -7.34
CA LYS A 87 -11.54 10.35 -7.14
C LYS A 87 -12.68 9.47 -7.69
N HIS A 88 -12.51 8.93 -8.90
CA HIS A 88 -13.55 8.10 -9.54
C HIS A 88 -13.75 6.74 -8.85
N ASP A 89 -12.84 6.31 -8.01
CA ASP A 89 -12.94 5.07 -7.24
C ASP A 89 -13.45 5.28 -5.79
N LEU A 90 -13.65 6.53 -5.34
CA LEU A 90 -14.00 6.82 -3.93
C LEU A 90 -15.37 6.26 -3.52
N ASP A 91 -16.33 6.18 -4.42
CA ASP A 91 -17.61 5.54 -4.11
C ASP A 91 -17.45 4.04 -3.87
N LEU A 92 -16.55 3.40 -4.62
CA LEU A 92 -16.19 1.99 -4.40
C LEU A 92 -15.49 1.79 -3.05
N VAL A 93 -14.57 2.70 -2.68
CA VAL A 93 -13.92 2.70 -1.36
C VAL A 93 -14.96 2.84 -0.25
N ARG A 94 -15.86 3.80 -0.36
CA ARG A 94 -16.93 4.00 0.63
C ARG A 94 -17.80 2.76 0.79
N HIS A 95 -18.26 2.20 -0.31
CA HIS A 95 -19.09 1.00 -0.31
C HIS A 95 -18.39 -0.18 0.35
N SER A 96 -17.11 -0.41 0.06
CA SER A 96 -16.34 -1.50 0.65
C SER A 96 -16.18 -1.34 2.16
N VAL A 97 -15.86 -0.13 2.62
CA VAL A 97 -15.68 0.19 4.05
C VAL A 97 -17.01 0.05 4.82
N GLU A 98 -18.12 0.50 4.25
CA GLU A 98 -19.46 0.33 4.83
C GLU A 98 -19.84 -1.14 5.00
N ASN A 99 -19.36 -2.02 4.13
CA ASN A 99 -19.53 -3.47 4.22
C ASN A 99 -18.45 -4.18 5.07
N GLY A 100 -17.64 -3.43 5.81
CA GLY A 100 -16.68 -3.95 6.78
C GLY A 100 -15.31 -4.30 6.21
N CYS A 101 -15.06 -4.06 4.92
CA CYS A 101 -13.77 -4.28 4.30
C CYS A 101 -12.73 -3.27 4.82
N GLY A 102 -11.52 -3.74 5.06
CA GLY A 102 -10.40 -2.87 5.48
C GLY A 102 -10.41 -2.41 6.93
N LYS A 103 -11.37 -2.85 7.75
CA LYS A 103 -11.42 -2.52 9.19
C LYS A 103 -10.26 -3.11 9.96
N ASP A 104 -9.80 -4.29 9.58
CA ASP A 104 -8.72 -5.02 10.25
C ASP A 104 -7.34 -4.66 9.70
N ALA A 105 -7.25 -4.45 8.38
CA ALA A 105 -6.00 -4.10 7.72
C ALA A 105 -6.26 -3.31 6.42
N PRO A 106 -5.48 -2.24 6.14
CA PRO A 106 -5.62 -1.47 4.90
C PRO A 106 -5.40 -2.32 3.64
N GLY A 107 -4.60 -3.38 3.73
CA GLY A 107 -4.36 -4.32 2.64
C GLY A 107 -5.60 -5.07 2.17
N ASN A 108 -6.57 -5.33 3.06
CA ASN A 108 -7.84 -5.96 2.69
C ASN A 108 -8.71 -5.03 1.83
N LEU A 109 -8.67 -3.73 2.08
CA LEU A 109 -9.31 -2.76 1.20
C LEU A 109 -8.64 -2.74 -0.18
N ALA A 110 -7.32 -2.71 -0.22
CA ALA A 110 -6.58 -2.73 -1.48
C ALA A 110 -6.85 -4.03 -2.29
N HIS A 111 -6.93 -5.17 -1.63
CA HIS A 111 -7.35 -6.43 -2.25
C HIS A 111 -8.73 -6.31 -2.92
N TYR A 112 -9.72 -5.80 -2.18
CA TYR A 112 -11.05 -5.55 -2.72
C TYR A 112 -11.02 -4.61 -3.93
N MET A 113 -10.27 -3.51 -3.84
CA MET A 113 -10.15 -2.54 -4.93
C MET A 113 -9.52 -3.15 -6.18
N VAL A 114 -8.52 -4.02 -6.04
CA VAL A 114 -7.89 -4.74 -7.16
C VAL A 114 -8.89 -5.61 -7.91
N GLU A 115 -9.84 -6.22 -7.20
CA GLU A 115 -10.88 -7.05 -7.81
C GLU A 115 -11.96 -6.26 -8.54
N HIS A 116 -12.15 -4.98 -8.21
CA HIS A 116 -13.30 -4.18 -8.68
C HIS A 116 -12.92 -2.99 -9.56
N THR A 117 -11.65 -2.59 -9.61
CA THR A 117 -11.17 -1.51 -10.45
C THR A 117 -9.75 -1.78 -10.94
N VAL A 118 -9.29 -0.99 -11.91
CA VAL A 118 -7.90 -1.07 -12.40
C VAL A 118 -6.99 -0.32 -11.45
N MET A 119 -5.97 -1.03 -10.94
CA MET A 119 -4.90 -0.44 -10.13
C MET A 119 -3.53 -0.72 -10.74
N HIS A 120 -2.62 0.22 -10.56
CA HIS A 120 -1.20 0.07 -10.89
C HIS A 120 -0.34 0.11 -9.64
N ALA A 121 0.80 -0.56 -9.69
CA ALA A 121 1.79 -0.48 -8.63
C ALA A 121 2.98 0.37 -9.07
N TRP A 122 3.49 1.18 -8.14
CA TRP A 122 4.73 1.92 -8.34
C TRP A 122 5.87 1.16 -7.67
N PRO A 123 6.76 0.52 -8.45
CA PRO A 123 7.90 -0.20 -7.89
C PRO A 123 8.94 0.79 -7.39
N MET A 124 9.21 0.78 -6.09
CA MET A 124 10.31 1.55 -5.51
C MET A 124 11.63 0.81 -5.69
N ALA A 125 12.70 1.56 -5.92
CA ALA A 125 14.05 1.03 -5.91
C ALA A 125 14.49 0.62 -4.48
N GLY A 126 15.21 -0.48 -4.36
CA GLY A 126 15.72 -0.99 -3.10
C GLY A 126 14.77 -1.92 -2.36
N THR A 127 15.20 -2.38 -1.19
CA THR A 127 14.41 -3.20 -0.29
C THR A 127 13.68 -2.33 0.74
N GLY A 128 12.56 -2.81 1.27
CA GLY A 128 11.75 -2.06 2.22
C GLY A 128 12.49 -1.56 3.46
N GLU A 129 13.57 -2.22 3.86
CA GLU A 129 14.39 -1.87 5.03
C GLU A 129 15.08 -0.52 4.89
N ASN A 130 15.41 -0.10 3.67
CA ASN A 130 16.06 1.19 3.39
C ASN A 130 15.06 2.33 3.17
N LEU A 131 13.78 2.03 3.06
CA LEU A 131 12.73 2.98 2.68
C LEU A 131 11.85 3.39 3.85
N ARG A 132 11.67 2.50 4.81
CA ARG A 132 10.83 2.75 5.98
C ARG A 132 11.27 1.92 7.18
N PHE A 133 10.91 2.38 8.37
CA PHE A 133 11.02 1.65 9.63
C PHE A 133 9.62 1.53 10.25
N ASP A 134 9.16 0.30 10.44
CA ASP A 134 7.85 0.01 11.00
C ASP A 134 7.93 0.04 12.54
N ILE A 135 7.13 0.90 13.18
CA ILE A 135 7.03 1.03 14.63
C ILE A 135 5.76 0.32 15.13
N GLY A 136 5.69 -1.00 14.90
CA GLY A 136 4.52 -1.80 15.26
C GLY A 136 4.52 -2.34 16.71
N SER A 137 5.58 -2.11 17.49
CA SER A 137 5.72 -2.61 18.86
C SER A 137 6.54 -1.66 19.73
N LEU A 138 6.49 -1.87 21.05
CA LEU A 138 7.33 -1.11 21.99
C LEU A 138 8.83 -1.33 21.75
N ASP A 139 9.21 -2.53 21.33
CA ASP A 139 10.62 -2.86 21.06
C ASP A 139 11.11 -2.15 19.80
N THR A 140 10.31 -2.14 18.72
CA THR A 140 10.66 -1.38 17.51
C THR A 140 10.64 0.13 17.75
N TYR A 141 9.79 0.64 18.65
CA TYR A 141 9.83 2.04 19.07
C TYR A 141 11.15 2.39 19.77
N LYS A 142 11.61 1.56 20.71
CA LYS A 142 12.90 1.76 21.40
C LYS A 142 14.06 1.71 20.41
N GLU A 143 14.07 0.73 19.50
CA GLU A 143 15.08 0.60 18.46
C GLU A 143 15.11 1.85 17.57
N ALA A 144 13.95 2.38 17.20
CA ALA A 144 13.84 3.62 16.43
C ALA A 144 14.41 4.82 17.18
N CYS A 145 14.14 4.93 18.49
CA CYS A 145 14.70 6.00 19.34
C CYS A 145 16.22 5.92 19.45
N GLU A 146 16.79 4.72 19.56
CA GLU A 146 18.24 4.50 19.63
C GLU A 146 18.93 4.83 18.29
N LYS A 147 18.30 4.47 17.17
CA LYS A 147 18.89 4.61 15.85
C LYS A 147 18.68 5.98 15.20
N TYR A 148 17.56 6.63 15.47
CA TYR A 148 17.11 7.86 14.79
C TYR A 148 16.76 9.00 15.76
N GLY A 149 16.83 8.76 17.05
CA GLY A 149 16.53 9.74 18.08
C GLY A 149 17.61 10.80 18.29
#